data_012de52f615a8f8ce43113c231215774
#
_entry.id   012de52f615a8f8ce43113c231215774
#
_cell.length_a   1.000
_cell.length_b   1.000
_cell.length_c   1.000
_cell.angle_alpha   90.00
_cell.angle_beta   90.00
_cell.angle_gamma   90.00
#
_symmetry.space_group_name_H-M   'P 1'
#
loop_
_entity.id
_entity.type
_entity.pdbx_description
1 polymer ?
#
loop_
_entity_poly.entity_id
_entity_poly.type
_entity_poly.pdbx_seq_one_letter_code
_entity_poly.pdbx_strand_id
1 'polypeptide(L)'
;SVHRFFRTFAKNQEYNMRIGIIVAMDKELRQLLALLSDTIEEKSGGKTFYRGRMSDDKELVIQQCGIGKVNAAIGAVEMINAYHPDSIISSGVAGGATTLVPRFHVVASTDVVYHDVYCFSDNAYGQIQGMPERFAADRKMLEIASKIENVHPGTIASGDWFVDTKGKAGEILDHFPEALAIDM
;
A
#
# COMPACT_ATOMS: atom_id res chain seq x y z
N SER A 1 -3.10 41.06 5.80
CA SER A 1 -2.32 41.11 4.55
C SER A 1 -2.78 40.00 3.63
N VAL A 2 -2.85 40.27 2.33
CA VAL A 2 -3.31 39.39 1.26
C VAL A 2 -2.63 38.01 1.32
N HIS A 3 -1.35 37.96 1.64
CA HIS A 3 -0.59 36.71 1.79
C HIS A 3 -1.10 35.81 2.94
N ARG A 4 -1.57 36.39 4.04
CA ARG A 4 -2.15 35.65 5.16
C ARG A 4 -3.54 35.12 4.81
N PHE A 5 -4.31 35.87 4.03
CA PHE A 5 -5.61 35.47 3.51
C PHE A 5 -5.48 34.24 2.57
N PHE A 6 -4.58 34.29 1.59
CA PHE A 6 -4.37 33.15 0.68
C PHE A 6 -3.80 31.92 1.35
N ARG A 7 -2.90 32.06 2.35
CA ARG A 7 -2.46 30.91 3.16
C ARG A 7 -3.57 30.29 3.99
N THR A 8 -4.50 31.09 4.52
CA THR A 8 -5.65 30.60 5.28
C THR A 8 -6.68 29.99 4.33
N PHE A 9 -6.86 30.55 3.15
CA PHE A 9 -7.77 30.04 2.13
C PHE A 9 -7.27 28.70 1.55
N ALA A 10 -5.98 28.57 1.28
CA ALA A 10 -5.36 27.31 0.84
C ALA A 10 -5.43 26.19 1.89
N LYS A 11 -5.51 26.53 3.20
CA LYS A 11 -5.70 25.56 4.27
C LYS A 11 -7.12 24.96 4.33
N ASN A 12 -8.10 25.62 3.75
CA ASN A 12 -9.52 25.22 3.77
C ASN A 12 -10.02 24.78 2.39
N GLN A 13 -9.14 24.38 1.47
CA GLN A 13 -9.59 23.77 0.23
C GLN A 13 -10.08 22.36 0.57
N GLU A 14 -11.39 22.16 0.58
CA GLU A 14 -12.02 20.85 0.65
C GLU A 14 -11.71 20.12 -0.64
N TYR A 15 -10.88 19.09 -0.55
CA TYR A 15 -10.66 18.16 -1.65
C TYR A 15 -11.87 17.22 -1.73
N ASN A 16 -12.32 16.93 -2.93
CA ASN A 16 -13.41 15.98 -3.13
C ASN A 16 -13.00 14.55 -2.80
N MET A 17 -11.68 14.25 -2.82
CA MET A 17 -11.14 12.94 -2.50
C MET A 17 -9.74 13.06 -1.87
N ARG A 18 -9.54 12.37 -0.76
CA ARG A 18 -8.23 12.21 -0.11
C ARG A 18 -7.78 10.76 -0.16
N ILE A 19 -6.61 10.52 -0.73
CA ILE A 19 -6.03 9.18 -0.83
C ILE A 19 -4.78 9.13 0.04
N GLY A 20 -4.76 8.19 1.00
CA GLY A 20 -3.58 7.85 1.76
C GLY A 20 -2.70 6.86 0.99
N ILE A 21 -1.39 7.05 1.03
CA ILE A 21 -0.43 6.09 0.46
C ILE A 21 0.59 5.75 1.54
N ILE A 22 0.75 4.47 1.84
CA ILE A 22 1.82 3.97 2.70
C ILE A 22 2.86 3.25 1.87
N VAL A 23 4.12 3.52 2.16
CA VAL A 23 5.29 2.89 1.54
C VAL A 23 6.28 2.45 2.62
N ALA A 24 7.03 1.39 2.36
CA ALA A 24 7.98 0.87 3.34
C ALA A 24 9.30 1.64 3.33
N MET A 25 9.79 2.05 2.16
CA MET A 25 11.16 2.50 1.96
C MET A 25 11.26 3.91 1.39
N ASP A 26 12.36 4.59 1.71
CA ASP A 26 12.68 5.94 1.20
C ASP A 26 12.73 6.00 -0.35
N LYS A 27 13.21 4.95 -1.01
CA LYS A 27 13.25 4.92 -2.49
C LYS A 27 11.86 4.96 -3.12
N GLU A 28 10.88 4.32 -2.49
CA GLU A 28 9.48 4.31 -2.91
C GLU A 28 8.83 5.66 -2.66
N LEU A 29 9.07 6.24 -1.46
CA LEU A 29 8.59 7.55 -1.09
C LEU A 29 9.02 8.64 -2.09
N ARG A 30 10.31 8.71 -2.40
CA ARG A 30 10.85 9.75 -3.30
C ARG A 30 10.22 9.75 -4.68
N GLN A 31 9.91 8.59 -5.22
CA GLN A 31 9.26 8.48 -6.53
C GLN A 31 7.83 9.04 -6.50
N LEU A 32 7.10 8.79 -5.41
CA LEU A 32 5.74 9.30 -5.25
C LEU A 32 5.71 10.81 -4.99
N LEU A 33 6.65 11.33 -4.19
CA LEU A 33 6.75 12.77 -3.94
C LEU A 33 6.99 13.57 -5.21
N ALA A 34 7.69 13.00 -6.19
CA ALA A 34 7.93 13.65 -7.49
C ALA A 34 6.65 13.83 -8.33
N LEU A 35 5.56 13.14 -7.99
CA LEU A 35 4.26 13.26 -8.66
C LEU A 35 3.36 14.34 -8.06
N LEU A 36 3.77 14.93 -6.93
CA LEU A 36 2.96 15.89 -6.21
C LEU A 36 3.34 17.34 -6.55
N SER A 37 2.34 18.19 -6.62
CA SER A 37 2.51 19.64 -6.55
C SER A 37 2.19 20.14 -5.13
N ASP A 38 2.78 21.28 -4.76
CA ASP A 38 2.55 21.98 -3.48
C ASP A 38 2.73 21.07 -2.25
N THR A 39 3.79 20.26 -2.26
CA THR A 39 4.07 19.30 -1.18
C THR A 39 4.36 20.00 0.14
N ILE A 40 3.66 19.57 1.18
CA ILE A 40 3.82 20.03 2.57
C ILE A 40 4.28 18.84 3.40
N GLU A 41 5.38 18.99 4.11
CA GLU A 41 5.83 18.03 5.13
C GLU A 41 5.18 18.38 6.47
N GLU A 42 4.53 17.41 7.12
CA GLU A 42 3.86 17.55 8.41
C GLU A 42 4.31 16.41 9.34
N LYS A 43 4.37 16.72 10.64
CA LYS A 43 4.64 15.71 11.68
C LYS A 43 3.42 15.50 12.54
N SER A 44 3.02 14.24 12.71
CA SER A 44 1.93 13.83 13.58
C SER A 44 2.24 12.46 14.20
N GLY A 45 1.99 12.29 15.51
CA GLY A 45 2.23 11.02 16.21
C GLY A 45 3.69 10.53 16.18
N GLY A 46 4.66 11.42 15.94
CA GLY A 46 6.08 11.05 15.79
C GLY A 46 6.46 10.56 14.38
N LYS A 47 5.52 10.56 13.44
CA LYS A 47 5.72 10.20 12.03
C LYS A 47 5.69 11.43 11.13
N THR A 48 6.32 11.30 9.96
CA THR A 48 6.32 12.34 8.93
C THR A 48 5.34 11.95 7.83
N PHE A 49 4.51 12.91 7.47
CA PHE A 49 3.54 12.81 6.39
C PHE A 49 3.85 13.88 5.33
N TYR A 50 3.64 13.51 4.09
CA TYR A 50 3.81 14.40 2.96
C TYR A 50 2.46 14.57 2.29
N ARG A 51 1.95 15.79 2.33
CA ARG A 51 0.68 16.15 1.71
C ARG A 51 0.90 16.97 0.47
N GLY A 52 0.19 16.66 -0.60
CA GLY A 52 0.28 17.41 -1.84
C GLY A 52 -0.90 17.14 -2.76
N ARG A 53 -0.98 17.91 -3.83
CA ARG A 53 -2.02 17.74 -4.85
C ARG A 53 -1.53 16.87 -5.99
N MET A 54 -2.38 15.96 -6.43
CA MET A 54 -2.20 15.24 -7.69
C MET A 54 -3.01 15.89 -8.82
N SER A 55 -4.17 16.47 -8.46
CA SER A 55 -5.05 17.28 -9.34
C SER A 55 -5.87 18.23 -8.47
N ASP A 56 -6.64 19.11 -9.07
CA ASP A 56 -7.39 20.13 -8.34
C ASP A 56 -8.40 19.57 -7.31
N ASP A 57 -8.90 18.35 -7.55
CA ASP A 57 -9.88 17.67 -6.71
C ASP A 57 -9.31 16.51 -5.87
N LYS A 58 -8.00 16.23 -5.97
CA LYS A 58 -7.39 15.08 -5.28
C LYS A 58 -6.18 15.48 -4.46
N GLU A 59 -6.27 15.19 -3.17
CA GLU A 59 -5.17 15.29 -2.24
C GLU A 59 -4.56 13.90 -1.99
N LEU A 60 -3.24 13.80 -2.05
CA LEU A 60 -2.51 12.64 -1.58
C LEU A 60 -1.85 12.95 -0.25
N VAL A 61 -1.93 11.97 0.66
CA VAL A 61 -1.17 11.96 1.92
C VAL A 61 -0.29 10.74 1.89
N ILE A 62 1.02 10.95 1.86
CA ILE A 62 2.00 9.86 1.72
C ILE A 62 2.79 9.72 3.01
N GLN A 63 2.99 8.50 3.47
CA GLN A 63 3.81 8.18 4.63
C GLN A 63 4.77 7.05 4.34
N GLN A 64 6.03 7.20 4.77
CA GLN A 64 6.94 6.09 4.90
C GLN A 64 6.72 5.44 6.26
N CYS A 65 6.12 4.25 6.29
CA CYS A 65 5.81 3.53 7.52
C CYS A 65 6.99 2.69 8.05
N GLY A 66 7.88 2.23 7.17
CA GLY A 66 8.92 1.24 7.47
C GLY A 66 8.53 -0.16 6.97
N ILE A 67 9.50 -1.07 7.01
CA ILE A 67 9.37 -2.44 6.50
C ILE A 67 8.63 -3.31 7.52
N GLY A 68 7.79 -4.23 7.03
CA GLY A 68 7.11 -5.27 7.80
C GLY A 68 5.70 -4.93 8.22
N LYS A 69 4.92 -5.97 8.51
CA LYS A 69 3.48 -5.91 8.80
C LYS A 69 3.12 -4.98 9.97
N VAL A 70 3.91 -5.00 11.04
CA VAL A 70 3.67 -4.15 12.22
C VAL A 70 3.83 -2.68 11.87
N ASN A 71 4.90 -2.32 11.15
CA ASN A 71 5.13 -0.95 10.72
C ASN A 71 4.03 -0.47 9.75
N ALA A 72 3.61 -1.31 8.83
CA ALA A 72 2.51 -1.01 7.91
C ALA A 72 1.19 -0.78 8.66
N ALA A 73 0.87 -1.63 9.64
CA ALA A 73 -0.34 -1.49 10.46
C ALA A 73 -0.33 -0.19 11.27
N ILE A 74 0.78 0.13 11.94
CA ILE A 74 0.94 1.38 12.69
C ILE A 74 0.78 2.57 11.73
N GLY A 75 1.45 2.53 10.59
CA GLY A 75 1.36 3.59 9.58
C GLY A 75 -0.07 3.81 9.09
N ALA A 76 -0.80 2.74 8.80
CA ALA A 76 -2.19 2.83 8.37
C ALA A 76 -3.09 3.45 9.46
N VAL A 77 -2.94 3.02 10.72
CA VAL A 77 -3.71 3.56 11.86
C VAL A 77 -3.43 5.05 12.06
N GLU A 78 -2.17 5.45 12.02
CA GLU A 78 -1.78 6.86 12.15
C GLU A 78 -2.31 7.72 10.99
N MET A 79 -2.24 7.20 9.76
CA MET A 79 -2.80 7.84 8.56
C MET A 79 -4.31 8.05 8.71
N ILE A 80 -5.04 7.02 9.13
CA ILE A 80 -6.51 7.08 9.32
C ILE A 80 -6.86 8.12 10.38
N ASN A 81 -6.18 8.09 11.52
CA ASN A 81 -6.49 8.97 12.65
C ASN A 81 -6.15 10.44 12.37
N ALA A 82 -5.07 10.71 11.65
CA ALA A 82 -4.61 12.08 11.41
C ALA A 82 -5.29 12.75 10.21
N TYR A 83 -5.62 11.98 9.17
CA TYR A 83 -6.03 12.54 7.88
C TYR A 83 -7.40 12.07 7.37
N HIS A 84 -7.97 11.00 7.94
CA HIS A 84 -9.26 10.44 7.53
C HIS A 84 -9.38 10.26 6.01
N PRO A 85 -8.46 9.51 5.37
CA PRO A 85 -8.50 9.35 3.92
C PRO A 85 -9.72 8.53 3.49
N ASP A 86 -10.24 8.82 2.28
CA ASP A 86 -11.33 8.06 1.67
C ASP A 86 -10.89 6.65 1.27
N SER A 87 -9.59 6.50 0.98
CA SER A 87 -8.98 5.20 0.62
C SER A 87 -7.50 5.20 0.99
N ILE A 88 -6.94 4.01 1.25
CA ILE A 88 -5.51 3.81 1.47
C ILE A 88 -4.96 2.83 0.43
N ILE A 89 -3.82 3.18 -0.14
CA ILE A 89 -3.03 2.32 -1.03
C ILE A 89 -1.73 1.95 -0.31
N SER A 90 -1.47 0.66 -0.15
CA SER A 90 -0.12 0.17 0.16
C SER A 90 0.62 0.02 -1.16
N SER A 91 1.76 0.69 -1.30
CA SER A 91 2.55 0.67 -2.54
C SER A 91 4.01 0.37 -2.24
N GLY A 92 4.62 -0.48 -3.06
CA GLY A 92 6.01 -0.85 -2.87
C GLY A 92 6.52 -1.76 -3.97
N VAL A 93 7.72 -2.28 -3.76
CA VAL A 93 8.32 -3.29 -4.64
C VAL A 93 8.06 -4.67 -4.05
N ALA A 94 7.84 -5.66 -4.91
CA ALA A 94 7.63 -7.05 -4.54
C ALA A 94 8.44 -7.99 -5.43
N GLY A 95 8.73 -9.17 -4.95
CA GLY A 95 9.27 -10.26 -5.75
C GLY A 95 8.20 -10.85 -6.66
N GLY A 96 8.51 -11.04 -7.94
CA GLY A 96 7.62 -11.78 -8.85
C GLY A 96 7.55 -13.25 -8.44
N ALA A 97 6.36 -13.75 -8.18
CA ALA A 97 6.11 -15.15 -7.81
C ALA A 97 6.00 -16.08 -9.04
N THR A 98 5.75 -15.51 -10.21
CA THR A 98 5.51 -16.25 -11.44
C THR A 98 6.17 -15.56 -12.64
N THR A 99 6.41 -16.32 -13.72
CA THR A 99 6.88 -15.78 -15.01
C THR A 99 5.77 -15.11 -15.82
N LEU A 100 4.51 -15.19 -15.38
CA LEU A 100 3.39 -14.54 -16.06
C LEU A 100 3.39 -13.03 -15.91
N VAL A 101 4.06 -12.51 -14.87
CA VAL A 101 4.22 -11.07 -14.66
C VAL A 101 5.66 -10.68 -15.00
N PRO A 102 5.89 -9.96 -16.10
CA PRO A 102 7.23 -9.50 -16.48
C PRO A 102 7.81 -8.52 -15.45
N ARG A 103 9.13 -8.40 -15.43
CA ARG A 103 9.81 -7.40 -14.60
C ARG A 103 9.31 -5.99 -14.93
N PHE A 104 9.21 -5.16 -13.91
CA PHE A 104 8.74 -3.76 -13.99
C PHE A 104 7.24 -3.60 -14.30
N HIS A 105 6.50 -4.70 -14.38
CA HIS A 105 5.05 -4.64 -14.38
C HIS A 105 4.52 -4.53 -12.94
N VAL A 106 3.27 -4.11 -12.81
CA VAL A 106 2.61 -3.88 -11.52
C VAL A 106 1.64 -5.03 -11.24
N VAL A 107 1.63 -5.54 -10.02
CA VAL A 107 0.56 -6.40 -9.52
C VAL A 107 -0.40 -5.54 -8.70
N ALA A 108 -1.65 -5.46 -9.12
CA ALA A 108 -2.73 -4.87 -8.34
C ALA A 108 -3.45 -5.99 -7.58
N SER A 109 -3.42 -5.94 -6.25
CA SER A 109 -3.99 -7.02 -5.45
C SER A 109 -5.49 -7.19 -5.68
N THR A 110 -5.92 -8.42 -6.02
CA THR A 110 -7.31 -8.83 -5.87
C THR A 110 -7.62 -9.12 -4.42
N ASP A 111 -6.65 -9.71 -3.76
CA ASP A 111 -6.63 -10.06 -2.35
C ASP A 111 -5.18 -10.19 -1.86
N VAL A 112 -5.02 -10.12 -0.56
CA VAL A 112 -3.74 -10.33 0.12
C VAL A 112 -3.87 -11.50 1.07
N VAL A 113 -2.84 -12.36 1.12
CA VAL A 113 -2.73 -13.49 2.05
C VAL A 113 -1.46 -13.35 2.89
N TYR A 114 -1.47 -13.88 4.12
CA TYR A 114 -0.24 -13.98 4.90
C TYR A 114 0.51 -15.26 4.53
N HIS A 115 1.75 -15.14 4.11
CA HIS A 115 2.58 -16.30 3.77
C HIS A 115 3.38 -16.87 4.96
N ASP A 116 3.33 -16.23 6.11
CA ASP A 116 4.13 -16.54 7.31
C ASP A 116 3.27 -16.79 8.57
N VAL A 117 2.00 -17.12 8.40
CA VAL A 117 1.06 -17.38 9.50
C VAL A 117 0.59 -18.82 9.46
N TYR A 118 0.58 -19.46 10.63
CA TYR A 118 -0.02 -20.77 10.84
C TYR A 118 -0.69 -20.83 12.22
N CYS A 119 -2.00 -21.09 12.23
CA CYS A 119 -2.84 -21.16 13.42
C CYS A 119 -3.56 -22.50 13.53
N PHE A 120 -2.81 -23.61 13.65
CA PHE A 120 -3.33 -24.96 13.78
C PHE A 120 -4.22 -25.49 12.65
N SER A 121 -4.58 -26.78 12.72
CA SER A 121 -5.30 -27.54 11.67
C SER A 121 -6.71 -27.05 11.35
N ASP A 122 -7.33 -26.28 12.25
CA ASP A 122 -8.72 -25.79 12.05
C ASP A 122 -8.79 -24.49 11.23
N ASN A 123 -7.64 -23.96 10.85
CA ASN A 123 -7.51 -22.76 10.03
C ASN A 123 -6.70 -23.08 8.77
N ALA A 124 -6.98 -22.36 7.68
CA ALA A 124 -6.16 -22.44 6.48
C ALA A 124 -4.76 -21.89 6.76
N TYR A 125 -3.74 -22.33 6.00
CA TYR A 125 -2.42 -21.71 6.05
C TYR A 125 -2.53 -20.23 5.66
N GLY A 126 -1.88 -19.34 6.39
CA GLY A 126 -2.00 -17.89 6.23
C GLY A 126 -3.17 -17.26 7.00
N GLN A 127 -4.09 -18.07 7.56
CA GLN A 127 -5.23 -17.55 8.30
C GLN A 127 -4.90 -17.36 9.79
N ILE A 128 -5.14 -16.15 10.29
CA ILE A 128 -5.18 -15.88 11.73
C ILE A 128 -6.55 -16.32 12.25
N GLN A 129 -6.59 -17.05 13.37
CA GLN A 129 -7.83 -17.51 13.97
C GLN A 129 -8.82 -16.35 14.19
N GLY A 130 -10.03 -16.52 13.68
CA GLY A 130 -11.09 -15.51 13.75
C GLY A 130 -10.98 -14.39 12.70
N MET A 131 -9.98 -14.42 11.83
CA MET A 131 -9.82 -13.50 10.71
C MET A 131 -10.15 -14.18 9.38
N PRO A 132 -10.44 -13.43 8.33
CA PRO A 132 -10.57 -14.00 6.98
C PRO A 132 -9.27 -14.68 6.53
N GLU A 133 -9.38 -15.71 5.69
CA GLU A 133 -8.23 -16.33 5.02
C GLU A 133 -7.54 -15.38 4.05
N ARG A 134 -8.31 -14.48 3.45
CA ARG A 134 -7.88 -13.54 2.43
C ARG A 134 -8.46 -12.15 2.71
N PHE A 135 -7.68 -11.14 2.46
CA PHE A 135 -8.08 -9.75 2.62
C PHE A 135 -8.34 -9.15 1.23
N ALA A 136 -9.61 -9.03 0.85
CA ALA A 136 -9.99 -8.50 -0.44
C ALA A 136 -9.61 -7.03 -0.60
N ALA A 137 -9.12 -6.66 -1.78
CA ALA A 137 -8.84 -5.28 -2.13
C ALA A 137 -10.14 -4.48 -2.39
N ASP A 138 -10.02 -3.14 -2.39
CA ASP A 138 -11.11 -2.27 -2.80
C ASP A 138 -11.48 -2.52 -4.27
N ARG A 139 -12.72 -2.90 -4.50
CA ARG A 139 -13.20 -3.31 -5.82
C ARG A 139 -13.13 -2.17 -6.85
N LYS A 140 -13.45 -0.94 -6.44
CA LYS A 140 -13.45 0.21 -7.35
C LYS A 140 -12.03 0.58 -7.77
N MET A 141 -11.09 0.56 -6.81
CA MET A 141 -9.68 0.81 -7.09
C MET A 141 -9.11 -0.28 -8.01
N LEU A 142 -9.44 -1.53 -7.78
CA LEU A 142 -9.01 -2.65 -8.63
C LEU A 142 -9.57 -2.53 -10.05
N GLU A 143 -10.84 -2.16 -10.21
CA GLU A 143 -11.46 -1.92 -11.54
C GLU A 143 -10.76 -0.79 -12.31
N ILE A 144 -10.27 0.23 -11.62
CA ILE A 144 -9.48 1.31 -12.24
C ILE A 144 -8.09 0.81 -12.62
N ALA A 145 -7.40 0.16 -11.68
CA ALA A 145 -6.04 -0.35 -11.88
C ALA A 145 -5.98 -1.35 -13.04
N SER A 146 -6.97 -2.24 -13.16
CA SER A 146 -7.03 -3.26 -14.21
C SER A 146 -7.15 -2.71 -15.65
N LYS A 147 -7.45 -1.42 -15.81
CA LYS A 147 -7.51 -0.74 -17.12
C LYS A 147 -6.18 -0.12 -17.52
N ILE A 148 -5.20 -0.12 -16.63
CA ILE A 148 -3.88 0.47 -16.87
C ILE A 148 -3.00 -0.60 -17.53
N GLU A 149 -2.31 -0.22 -18.58
CA GLU A 149 -1.35 -1.10 -19.26
C GLU A 149 -0.26 -1.58 -18.29
N ASN A 150 0.18 -2.83 -18.44
CA ASN A 150 1.21 -3.46 -17.60
C ASN A 150 0.81 -3.63 -16.11
N VAL A 151 -0.47 -3.54 -15.80
CA VAL A 151 -1.03 -3.88 -14.48
C VAL A 151 -1.74 -5.23 -14.54
N HIS A 152 -1.37 -6.13 -13.62
CA HIS A 152 -1.87 -7.50 -13.53
C HIS A 152 -2.65 -7.66 -12.22
N PRO A 153 -3.98 -7.85 -12.28
CA PRO A 153 -4.75 -8.21 -11.11
C PRO A 153 -4.37 -9.60 -10.60
N GLY A 154 -4.16 -9.75 -9.29
CA GLY A 154 -3.85 -11.06 -8.71
C GLY A 154 -3.56 -11.03 -7.23
N THR A 155 -3.40 -12.21 -6.64
CA THR A 155 -3.07 -12.38 -5.23
C THR A 155 -1.64 -11.93 -4.94
N ILE A 156 -1.47 -11.21 -3.82
CA ILE A 156 -0.18 -10.87 -3.25
C ILE A 156 -0.01 -11.64 -1.93
N ALA A 157 1.07 -12.42 -1.82
CA ALA A 157 1.46 -13.07 -0.59
C ALA A 157 2.38 -12.15 0.21
N SER A 158 1.93 -11.71 1.39
CA SER A 158 2.63 -10.74 2.24
C SER A 158 3.06 -11.36 3.58
N GLY A 159 4.21 -10.96 4.08
CA GLY A 159 4.73 -11.45 5.35
C GLY A 159 5.93 -10.67 5.85
N ASP A 160 6.57 -11.17 6.93
CA ASP A 160 7.78 -10.58 7.50
C ASP A 160 9.06 -11.36 7.13
N TRP A 161 8.98 -12.28 6.15
CA TRP A 161 10.14 -12.96 5.61
C TRP A 161 10.67 -12.28 4.37
N PHE A 162 11.93 -11.93 4.37
CA PHE A 162 12.59 -11.53 3.13
C PHE A 162 12.86 -12.77 2.26
N VAL A 163 12.21 -12.81 1.09
CA VAL A 163 12.26 -13.96 0.17
C VAL A 163 13.41 -13.78 -0.80
N ASP A 164 14.58 -14.26 -0.40
CA ASP A 164 15.86 -14.12 -1.11
C ASP A 164 16.28 -15.37 -1.90
N THR A 165 15.56 -16.48 -1.76
CA THR A 165 15.87 -17.73 -2.43
C THR A 165 14.67 -18.35 -3.14
N LYS A 166 14.96 -19.13 -4.20
CA LYS A 166 13.91 -19.90 -4.90
C LYS A 166 13.22 -20.92 -3.98
N GLY A 167 13.93 -21.45 -2.98
CA GLY A 167 13.37 -22.39 -2.01
C GLY A 167 12.27 -21.74 -1.19
N LYS A 168 12.54 -20.58 -0.59
CA LYS A 168 11.53 -19.82 0.17
C LYS A 168 10.33 -19.41 -0.70
N ALA A 169 10.58 -18.98 -1.92
CA ALA A 169 9.50 -18.67 -2.86
C ALA A 169 8.67 -19.92 -3.17
N GLY A 170 9.32 -21.08 -3.36
CA GLY A 170 8.65 -22.37 -3.58
C GLY A 170 7.75 -22.76 -2.41
N GLU A 171 8.23 -22.66 -1.17
CA GLU A 171 7.44 -22.94 0.03
C GLU A 171 6.17 -22.10 0.11
N ILE A 172 6.26 -20.82 -0.25
CA ILE A 172 5.10 -19.92 -0.29
C ILE A 172 4.13 -20.34 -1.40
N LEU A 173 4.66 -20.66 -2.59
CA LEU A 173 3.84 -21.06 -3.74
C LEU A 173 3.21 -22.45 -3.59
N ASP A 174 3.77 -23.32 -2.74
CA ASP A 174 3.12 -24.60 -2.38
C ASP A 174 1.81 -24.37 -1.63
N HIS A 175 1.68 -23.26 -0.89
CA HIS A 175 0.48 -22.86 -0.19
C HIS A 175 -0.43 -21.92 -1.00
N PHE A 176 0.17 -21.07 -1.83
CA PHE A 176 -0.50 -20.02 -2.61
C PHE A 176 -0.06 -20.05 -4.08
N PRO A 177 -0.40 -21.13 -4.83
CA PRO A 177 0.07 -21.30 -6.21
C PRO A 177 -0.42 -20.21 -7.18
N GLU A 178 -1.50 -19.50 -6.82
CA GLU A 178 -2.06 -18.39 -7.59
C GLU A 178 -1.40 -17.03 -7.33
N ALA A 179 -0.49 -16.92 -6.35
CA ALA A 179 0.16 -15.66 -6.02
C ALA A 179 1.00 -15.15 -7.21
N LEU A 180 0.79 -13.89 -7.59
CA LEU A 180 1.54 -13.22 -8.64
C LEU A 180 2.76 -12.48 -8.11
N ALA A 181 2.70 -12.03 -6.86
CA ALA A 181 3.79 -11.33 -6.19
C ALA A 181 3.91 -11.77 -4.73
N ILE A 182 5.13 -11.66 -4.22
CA ILE A 182 5.45 -11.90 -2.81
C ILE A 182 6.13 -10.64 -2.30
N ASP A 183 5.59 -10.07 -1.23
CA ASP A 183 6.22 -8.96 -0.53
C ASP A 183 6.59 -9.35 0.91
N MET A 184 7.49 -8.56 1.47
CA MET A 184 7.93 -8.71 2.85
C MET A 184 7.12 -7.81 3.78
#